data_be0a6ed938735744d6bca727714dbf0a
#
_entry.id   be0a6ed938735744d6bca727714dbf0a
#
_cell.length_a   1.000
_cell.length_b   1.000
_cell.length_c   1.000
_cell.angle_alpha   90.00
_cell.angle_beta   90.00
_cell.angle_gamma   90.00
#
_symmetry.space_group_name_H-M   'P 1'
#
loop_
_entity.id
_entity.type
_entity.pdbx_description
1 polymer ?
#
loop_
_entity_poly.entity_id
_entity_poly.type
_entity_poly.pdbx_seq_one_letter_code
_entity_poly.pdbx_strand_id
1 'polypeptide(L)'
;MRKVPYPHPGEILMEEFLKPMNLTQYRLAKEIGVPQRRIGEIVGGTRAVTADTGLRLSRYFGMSETFWIGLQMDYDAAKAKDSLAKTLAKIKPRNPAGSRSAATA
;
A
#
# COMPACT_ATOMS: atom_id res chain seq x y z
N MET A 1 -15.62 15.22 5.49
CA MET A 1 -14.68 14.20 5.75
C MET A 1 -13.62 14.05 4.66
N ARG A 2 -12.42 14.01 5.08
CA ARG A 2 -11.30 13.87 4.17
C ARG A 2 -11.19 12.47 3.63
N LYS A 3 -10.92 12.35 2.36
CA LYS A 3 -10.67 11.06 1.77
C LYS A 3 -9.27 10.99 1.21
N VAL A 4 -8.63 9.88 1.50
CA VAL A 4 -7.33 9.60 0.91
C VAL A 4 -7.56 9.27 -0.56
N PRO A 5 -6.78 9.85 -1.49
CA PRO A 5 -6.98 9.58 -2.92
C PRO A 5 -6.82 8.13 -3.33
N TYR A 6 -6.06 7.36 -2.58
CA TYR A 6 -5.82 5.96 -2.90
C TYR A 6 -6.54 5.07 -1.91
N PRO A 7 -7.13 3.98 -2.36
CA PRO A 7 -7.76 3.04 -1.44
C PRO A 7 -6.71 2.28 -0.64
N HIS A 8 -7.10 1.79 0.51
CA HIS A 8 -6.22 0.93 1.29
C HIS A 8 -5.98 -0.35 0.49
N PRO A 9 -4.74 -0.90 0.49
CA PRO A 9 -4.47 -2.13 -0.26
C PRO A 9 -5.39 -3.28 0.08
N GLY A 10 -5.88 -3.34 1.33
CA GLY A 10 -6.82 -4.38 1.73
C GLY A 10 -8.13 -4.32 0.99
N GLU A 11 -8.56 -3.12 0.64
CA GLU A 11 -9.78 -2.94 -0.12
C GLU A 11 -9.59 -3.48 -1.53
N ILE A 12 -8.44 -3.21 -2.13
CA ILE A 12 -8.12 -3.72 -3.45
C ILE A 12 -8.03 -5.24 -3.41
N LEU A 13 -7.40 -5.79 -2.38
CA LEU A 13 -7.29 -7.23 -2.22
C LEU A 13 -8.68 -7.88 -2.21
N MET A 14 -9.58 -7.33 -1.41
CA MET A 14 -10.93 -7.90 -1.30
C MET A 14 -11.72 -7.73 -2.59
N GLU A 15 -11.79 -6.50 -3.11
CA GLU A 15 -12.69 -6.20 -4.21
C GLU A 15 -12.19 -6.68 -5.56
N GLU A 16 -10.89 -6.63 -5.78
CA GLU A 16 -10.33 -6.94 -7.08
C GLU A 16 -9.79 -8.36 -7.19
N PHE A 17 -9.56 -9.02 -6.08
CA PHE A 17 -8.96 -10.35 -6.10
C PHE A 17 -9.80 -11.40 -5.40
N LEU A 18 -10.09 -11.21 -4.12
CA LEU A 18 -10.78 -12.26 -3.37
C LEU A 18 -12.19 -12.51 -3.89
N LYS A 19 -12.97 -11.45 -4.05
CA LYS A 19 -14.34 -11.61 -4.53
C LYS A 19 -14.40 -12.15 -5.94
N PRO A 20 -13.71 -11.54 -6.93
CA PRO A 20 -13.80 -12.04 -8.29
C PRO A 20 -13.29 -13.46 -8.45
N MET A 21 -12.31 -13.86 -7.67
CA MET A 21 -11.72 -15.19 -7.75
C MET A 21 -12.43 -16.20 -6.87
N ASN A 22 -13.45 -15.75 -6.13
CA ASN A 22 -14.13 -16.62 -5.19
C ASN A 22 -13.14 -17.28 -4.24
N LEU A 23 -12.19 -16.49 -3.75
CA LEU A 23 -11.10 -16.95 -2.92
C LEU A 23 -11.31 -16.43 -1.50
N THR A 24 -11.30 -17.32 -0.53
CA THR A 24 -11.51 -16.92 0.87
C THR A 24 -10.23 -16.40 1.48
N GLN A 25 -10.37 -15.61 2.53
CA GLN A 25 -9.23 -15.14 3.27
C GLN A 25 -8.43 -16.29 3.86
N TYR A 26 -9.14 -17.30 4.35
CA TYR A 26 -8.50 -18.47 4.91
C TYR A 26 -7.63 -19.18 3.86
N ARG A 27 -8.19 -19.38 2.67
CA ARG A 27 -7.45 -20.08 1.62
C ARG A 27 -6.24 -19.28 1.18
N LEU A 28 -6.41 -17.97 1.00
CA LEU A 28 -5.30 -17.12 0.62
C LEU A 28 -4.18 -17.20 1.65
N ALA A 29 -4.54 -17.05 2.93
CA ALA A 29 -3.55 -17.09 4.00
C ALA A 29 -2.78 -18.40 3.97
N LYS A 30 -3.50 -19.50 3.78
CA LYS A 30 -2.88 -20.81 3.73
C LYS A 30 -1.93 -20.94 2.54
N GLU A 31 -2.36 -20.45 1.39
CA GLU A 31 -1.56 -20.58 0.17
C GLU A 31 -0.27 -19.76 0.22
N ILE A 32 -0.30 -18.61 0.87
CA ILE A 32 0.91 -17.78 0.93
C ILE A 32 1.67 -17.94 2.25
N GLY A 33 1.16 -18.78 3.14
CA GLY A 33 1.89 -19.13 4.34
C GLY A 33 1.91 -18.06 5.42
N VAL A 34 0.80 -17.36 5.62
CA VAL A 34 0.69 -16.37 6.69
C VAL A 34 -0.54 -16.68 7.54
N PRO A 35 -0.61 -16.15 8.76
CA PRO A 35 -1.80 -16.36 9.57
C PRO A 35 -3.03 -15.74 8.94
N GLN A 36 -4.17 -16.39 9.05
CA GLN A 36 -5.41 -15.85 8.51
C GLN A 36 -5.71 -14.48 9.10
N ARG A 37 -5.38 -14.29 10.36
CA ARG A 37 -5.61 -13.03 11.04
C ARG A 37 -4.92 -11.88 10.30
N ARG A 38 -3.72 -12.12 9.78
CA ARG A 38 -3.00 -11.09 9.04
C ARG A 38 -3.79 -10.65 7.82
N ILE A 39 -4.32 -11.60 7.07
CA ILE A 39 -5.12 -11.27 5.90
C ILE A 39 -6.39 -10.52 6.31
N GLY A 40 -7.04 -10.97 7.40
CA GLY A 40 -8.24 -10.29 7.86
C GLY A 40 -7.98 -8.85 8.26
N GLU A 41 -6.85 -8.60 8.92
CA GLU A 41 -6.51 -7.24 9.32
C GLU A 41 -6.16 -6.36 8.14
N ILE A 42 -5.50 -6.92 7.13
CA ILE A 42 -5.20 -6.16 5.91
C ILE A 42 -6.49 -5.80 5.20
N VAL A 43 -7.38 -6.77 5.01
CA VAL A 43 -8.66 -6.54 4.36
C VAL A 43 -9.49 -5.50 5.12
N GLY A 44 -9.42 -5.57 6.45
CA GLY A 44 -10.15 -4.61 7.30
C GLY A 44 -9.52 -3.24 7.39
N GLY A 45 -8.34 -3.07 6.82
CA GLY A 45 -7.69 -1.76 6.80
C GLY A 45 -6.92 -1.42 8.06
N THR A 46 -6.74 -2.39 8.96
CA THR A 46 -6.04 -2.13 10.22
C THR A 46 -4.60 -2.61 10.22
N ARG A 47 -4.14 -3.19 9.13
CA ARG A 47 -2.76 -3.62 9.01
C ARG A 47 -2.24 -3.28 7.62
N ALA A 48 -1.03 -2.74 7.59
CA ALA A 48 -0.38 -2.41 6.33
C ALA A 48 0.18 -3.67 5.66
N VAL A 49 0.31 -3.59 4.35
CA VAL A 49 1.02 -4.63 3.60
C VAL A 49 2.51 -4.34 3.70
N THR A 50 3.22 -5.20 4.43
CA THR A 50 4.67 -5.08 4.55
C THR A 50 5.34 -5.66 3.32
N ALA A 51 6.65 -5.46 3.21
CA ALA A 51 7.41 -6.03 2.10
C ALA A 51 7.24 -7.55 2.06
N ASP A 52 7.33 -8.19 3.22
CA ASP A 52 7.17 -9.64 3.31
C ASP A 52 5.84 -10.09 2.71
N THR A 53 4.74 -9.54 3.22
CA THR A 53 3.43 -9.94 2.76
C THR A 53 3.20 -9.53 1.30
N GLY A 54 3.71 -8.36 0.94
CA GLY A 54 3.56 -7.88 -0.43
C GLY A 54 4.22 -8.78 -1.44
N LEU A 55 5.41 -9.27 -1.13
CA LEU A 55 6.10 -10.18 -2.03
C LEU A 55 5.34 -11.50 -2.17
N ARG A 56 4.79 -12.00 -1.07
CA ARG A 56 4.02 -13.23 -1.11
C ARG A 56 2.76 -13.08 -1.96
N LEU A 57 2.06 -11.96 -1.80
CA LEU A 57 0.86 -11.69 -2.58
C LEU A 57 1.20 -11.56 -4.06
N SER A 58 2.26 -10.82 -4.37
CA SER A 58 2.65 -10.64 -5.77
C SER A 58 3.02 -11.95 -6.43
N ARG A 59 3.74 -12.80 -5.71
CA ARG A 59 4.11 -14.10 -6.24
C ARG A 59 2.87 -14.95 -6.48
N TYR A 60 1.97 -14.97 -5.51
CA TYR A 60 0.79 -15.82 -5.62
C TYR A 60 -0.13 -15.38 -6.77
N PHE A 61 -0.32 -14.08 -6.93
CA PHE A 61 -1.19 -13.57 -7.97
C PHE A 61 -0.48 -13.32 -9.30
N GLY A 62 0.82 -13.63 -9.38
CA GLY A 62 1.54 -13.49 -10.64
C GLY A 62 1.77 -12.06 -11.07
N MET A 63 2.04 -11.17 -10.13
CA MET A 63 2.21 -9.76 -10.40
C MET A 63 3.66 -9.34 -10.18
N SER A 64 4.01 -8.10 -10.54
CA SER A 64 5.35 -7.61 -10.29
C SER A 64 5.62 -7.63 -8.79
N GLU A 65 6.88 -7.79 -8.43
CA GLU A 65 7.27 -7.93 -7.03
C GLU A 65 6.82 -6.78 -6.15
N THR A 66 6.83 -5.58 -6.68
CA THR A 66 6.53 -4.40 -5.88
C THR A 66 5.10 -3.90 -6.02
N PHE A 67 4.25 -4.66 -6.69
CA PHE A 67 2.88 -4.19 -6.91
C PHE A 67 2.16 -3.86 -5.59
N TRP A 68 2.13 -4.81 -4.68
CA TRP A 68 1.41 -4.61 -3.41
C TRP A 68 2.13 -3.63 -2.50
N ILE A 69 3.47 -3.68 -2.52
CA ILE A 69 4.27 -2.74 -1.75
C ILE A 69 4.02 -1.33 -2.25
N GLY A 70 3.93 -1.17 -3.57
CA GLY A 70 3.65 0.13 -4.17
C GLY A 70 2.29 0.68 -3.79
N LEU A 71 1.27 -0.18 -3.77
CA LEU A 71 -0.05 0.26 -3.35
C LEU A 71 -0.04 0.79 -1.92
N GLN A 72 0.68 0.10 -1.05
CA GLN A 72 0.77 0.54 0.34
C GLN A 72 1.52 1.85 0.44
N MET A 73 2.60 1.99 -0.31
CA MET A 73 3.40 3.21 -0.29
C MET A 73 2.56 4.40 -0.77
N ASP A 74 1.81 4.21 -1.84
CA ASP A 74 0.97 5.27 -2.37
C ASP A 74 -0.09 5.70 -1.35
N TYR A 75 -0.69 4.72 -0.70
CA TYR A 75 -1.69 5.00 0.32
C TYR A 75 -1.08 5.77 1.49
N ASP A 76 0.06 5.29 1.98
CA ASP A 76 0.73 5.92 3.11
C ASP A 76 1.17 7.34 2.76
N ALA A 77 1.71 7.53 1.56
CA ALA A 77 2.17 8.86 1.13
C ALA A 77 1.00 9.83 1.02
N ALA A 78 -0.12 9.39 0.47
CA ALA A 78 -1.28 10.25 0.34
C ALA A 78 -1.83 10.65 1.70
N LYS A 79 -1.87 9.71 2.62
CA LYS A 79 -2.33 9.97 3.97
C LYS A 79 -1.42 10.94 4.70
N ALA A 80 -0.11 10.71 4.61
CA ALA A 80 0.87 11.57 5.27
C ALA A 80 0.84 12.97 4.67
N LYS A 81 0.72 13.04 3.35
CA LYS A 81 0.68 14.33 2.66
C LYS A 81 -0.51 15.16 3.14
N ASP A 82 -1.64 14.52 3.32
CA ASP A 82 -2.82 15.20 3.80
C ASP A 82 -2.62 15.74 5.22
N SER A 83 -2.10 14.90 6.10
CA SER A 83 -1.93 15.30 7.49
C SER A 83 -0.76 16.26 7.69
N LEU A 84 0.19 16.27 6.77
CA LEU A 84 1.38 17.13 6.87
C LEU A 84 1.29 18.37 5.98
N ALA A 85 0.15 18.61 5.34
CA ALA A 85 0.07 19.67 4.34
C ALA A 85 0.62 21.00 4.82
N LYS A 86 0.23 21.41 6.00
CA LYS A 86 0.68 22.70 6.53
C LYS A 86 2.17 22.69 6.85
N THR A 87 2.65 21.59 7.38
CA THR A 87 4.05 21.46 7.71
C THR A 87 4.90 21.49 6.46
N LEU A 88 4.48 20.74 5.45
CA LEU A 88 5.23 20.67 4.20
C LEU A 88 5.29 22.03 3.51
N ALA A 89 4.22 22.80 3.62
CA ALA A 89 4.19 24.14 3.02
C ALA A 89 5.25 25.04 3.61
N LYS A 90 5.67 24.79 4.83
CA LYS A 90 6.69 25.59 5.50
C LYS A 90 8.11 25.16 5.19
N ILE A 91 8.27 23.98 4.63
CA ILE A 91 9.59 23.46 4.31
C ILE A 91 9.99 23.99 2.94
N LYS A 92 11.06 24.74 2.90
CA LYS A 92 11.55 25.29 1.65
C LYS A 92 12.70 24.46 1.11
N PRO A 93 12.66 24.13 -0.17
CA PRO A 93 13.78 23.40 -0.75
C PRO A 93 15.06 24.16 -0.53
N ARG A 94 16.07 23.45 -0.15
CA ARG A 94 17.35 24.11 0.19
C ARG A 94 17.99 24.78 -1.01
N ASN A 95 17.91 24.14 -2.15
CA ASN A 95 18.56 24.67 -3.33
C ASN A 95 17.63 24.55 -4.50
N PRO A 96 16.64 25.38 -4.53
CA PRO A 96 15.62 25.25 -5.59
C PRO A 96 16.17 25.33 -6.99
N ALA A 97 17.21 26.12 -7.18
CA ALA A 97 17.79 26.24 -8.51
C ALA A 97 18.52 24.99 -8.89
N GLY A 98 19.22 24.47 -7.99
CA GLY A 98 20.00 23.37 -8.34
C GLY A 98 19.32 22.11 -8.20
N SER A 99 18.51 22.21 -7.70
CA SER A 99 18.16 21.07 -7.43
C SER A 99 17.68 20.13 -8.31
N ARG A 100 18.10 20.20 -8.72
CA ARG A 100 17.91 19.47 -9.30
C ARG A 100 17.99 18.47 -9.38
N SER A 101 18.22 18.45 -9.30
CA SER A 101 18.42 17.74 -9.30
C SER A 101 18.28 16.92 -8.84
N ALA A 102 18.45 17.02 -8.60
CA ALA A 102 18.53 16.26 -7.96
C ALA A 102 17.70 15.51 -7.84
N ALA A 103 17.29 15.75 -7.83
CA ALA A 103 16.68 15.06 -7.63
C ALA A 103 16.41 14.06 -8.06
N THR A 104 16.65 13.97 -8.32
CA THR A 104 16.46 13.18 -8.64
C THR A 104 16.70 12.31 -8.43
N ALA A 105 16.97 12.28 -8.17
CA ALA A 105 17.25 11.55 -7.92
C ALA A 105 16.95 11.04 -7.62
#